data_cdf895aaaceaa43854058263c64d8625
#
_entry.id   cdf895aaaceaa43854058263c64d8625
#
_cell.length_a   1.000
_cell.length_b   1.000
_cell.length_c   1.000
_cell.angle_alpha   90.00
_cell.angle_beta   90.00
_cell.angle_gamma   90.00
#
_symmetry.space_group_name_H-M   'P 1'
#
loop_
_entity.id
_entity.type
_entity.pdbx_description
1 polymer ?
#
loop_
_entity_poly.entity_id
_entity_poly.type
_entity_poly.pdbx_seq_one_letter_code
_entity_poly.pdbx_strand_id
1 'polypeptide(L)'
;MVRGRFAPSPTGRMHLGNVFAALLSWLSAKSQGGKWLLRIEDIDPQRSHREFAELIMDDLRWLGLEWDEGPYWQSERGDIYEHYLKVLADKGMTYPCYCTRADILATQAPHESDGRVVYKGTCRNLPPDSRRGPAAIRMRVPEEGEGIVTFTDGHYGPQTVDLTSQCGDFIVRRKDGAWAYQLAVVVDDALMGVTEVVRGRDLLLSSPQQIYLAGQLGFRSPHFIHHPLLCNEAGQRLSKRDRSLDMAALRERYAPEEIVGMLARAAGLQATDAPITAADLLPAFSWKKIETADLTF
;
A
#
# COMPACT_ATOMS: atom_id res chain seq x y z
N MET A 1 -15.45 -5.54 15.18
CA MET A 1 -14.59 -4.38 15.57
C MET A 1 -13.63 -4.10 14.42
N VAL A 2 -13.52 -2.84 14.01
CA VAL A 2 -12.58 -2.44 12.96
C VAL A 2 -11.14 -2.59 13.44
N ARG A 3 -10.28 -3.14 12.57
CA ARG A 3 -8.82 -3.20 12.75
C ARG A 3 -8.19 -2.59 11.50
N GLY A 4 -7.82 -1.32 11.62
CA GLY A 4 -7.05 -0.61 10.61
C GLY A 4 -5.54 -0.82 10.82
N ARG A 5 -4.73 -0.36 9.86
CA ARG A 5 -3.27 -0.35 10.01
C ARG A 5 -2.63 0.82 9.27
N PHE A 6 -1.49 1.28 9.77
CA PHE A 6 -0.52 2.05 9.02
C PHE A 6 0.71 1.18 8.77
N ALA A 7 1.15 1.13 7.51
CA ALA A 7 2.17 0.17 7.08
C ALA A 7 3.26 0.88 6.25
N PRO A 8 4.10 1.73 6.89
CA PRO A 8 5.13 2.47 6.18
C PRO A 8 6.37 1.63 5.89
N SER A 9 6.96 1.83 4.69
CA SER A 9 8.30 1.31 4.38
C SER A 9 9.36 2.31 4.88
N PRO A 10 10.33 1.89 5.72
CA PRO A 10 11.33 2.76 6.33
C PRO A 10 12.49 3.06 5.38
N THR A 11 12.19 3.67 4.23
CA THR A 11 13.15 4.02 3.16
C THR A 11 13.56 5.49 3.19
N GLY A 12 13.29 6.18 4.26
CA GLY A 12 13.53 7.60 4.53
C GLY A 12 12.52 8.13 5.52
N ARG A 13 12.70 9.38 5.97
CA ARG A 13 11.75 10.05 6.85
C ARG A 13 10.40 10.25 6.14
N MET A 14 9.31 10.33 6.91
CA MET A 14 7.99 10.62 6.36
C MET A 14 7.95 12.02 5.72
N HIS A 15 7.22 12.14 4.65
CA HIS A 15 6.78 13.42 4.09
C HIS A 15 5.29 13.62 4.36
N LEU A 16 4.80 14.81 4.11
CA LEU A 16 3.42 15.21 4.42
C LEU A 16 2.37 14.24 3.85
N GLY A 17 2.59 13.67 2.65
CA GLY A 17 1.70 12.65 2.08
C GLY A 17 1.64 11.35 2.89
N ASN A 18 2.73 10.95 3.55
CA ASN A 18 2.71 9.80 4.47
C ASN A 18 1.95 10.15 5.76
N VAL A 19 2.14 11.36 6.27
CA VAL A 19 1.40 11.86 7.44
C VAL A 19 -0.09 11.91 7.15
N PHE A 20 -0.49 12.36 5.97
CA PHE A 20 -1.89 12.37 5.52
C PHE A 20 -2.49 10.96 5.51
N ALA A 21 -1.78 9.99 4.92
CA ALA A 21 -2.22 8.59 4.93
C ALA A 21 -2.33 8.02 6.35
N ALA A 22 -1.35 8.35 7.23
CA ALA A 22 -1.38 7.95 8.63
C ALA A 22 -2.59 8.55 9.35
N LEU A 23 -2.80 9.86 9.23
CA LEU A 23 -3.92 10.59 9.84
C LEU A 23 -5.26 10.01 9.40
N LEU A 24 -5.50 9.84 8.10
CA LEU A 24 -6.78 9.32 7.60
C LEU A 24 -7.01 7.87 8.02
N SER A 25 -5.98 7.02 8.02
CA SER A 25 -6.12 5.63 8.46
C SER A 25 -6.38 5.53 9.97
N TRP A 26 -5.78 6.41 10.76
CA TRP A 26 -6.00 6.52 12.20
C TRP A 26 -7.43 6.99 12.50
N LEU A 27 -7.85 8.09 11.86
CA LEU A 27 -9.21 8.64 12.01
C LEU A 27 -10.27 7.63 11.60
N SER A 28 -10.07 6.91 10.48
CA SER A 28 -11.03 5.90 10.02
C SER A 28 -11.21 4.78 11.04
N ALA A 29 -10.12 4.24 11.59
CA ALA A 29 -10.20 3.17 12.58
C ALA A 29 -10.78 3.68 13.92
N LYS A 30 -10.27 4.81 14.42
CA LYS A 30 -10.62 5.33 15.75
C LYS A 30 -12.04 5.91 15.83
N SER A 31 -12.55 6.55 14.78
CA SER A 31 -13.93 7.04 14.74
C SER A 31 -14.97 5.93 14.84
N GLN A 32 -14.59 4.70 14.51
CA GLN A 32 -15.42 3.50 14.62
C GLN A 32 -15.18 2.71 15.93
N GLY A 33 -14.44 3.28 16.90
CA GLY A 33 -14.05 2.59 18.12
C GLY A 33 -13.14 1.38 17.87
N GLY A 34 -12.43 1.37 16.74
CA GLY A 34 -11.55 0.31 16.29
C GLY A 34 -10.14 0.41 16.83
N LYS A 35 -9.32 -0.57 16.47
CA LYS A 35 -7.88 -0.60 16.75
C LYS A 35 -7.10 -0.18 15.51
N TRP A 36 -5.96 0.47 15.73
CA TRP A 36 -5.04 0.88 14.68
C TRP A 36 -3.65 0.27 14.94
N LEU A 37 -3.18 -0.53 13.99
CA LEU A 37 -1.93 -1.28 14.07
C LEU A 37 -0.80 -0.54 13.35
N LEU A 38 0.42 -0.64 13.86
CA LEU A 38 1.62 -0.23 13.15
C LEU A 38 2.38 -1.45 12.64
N ARG A 39 2.65 -1.49 11.34
CA ARG A 39 3.53 -2.48 10.71
C ARG A 39 4.62 -1.78 9.92
N ILE A 40 5.87 -2.12 10.17
CA ILE A 40 7.03 -1.64 9.43
C ILE A 40 7.29 -2.56 8.25
N GLU A 41 7.15 -2.05 7.03
CA GLU A 41 7.33 -2.81 5.80
C GLU A 41 8.79 -2.72 5.31
N ASP A 42 9.65 -3.47 5.96
CA ASP A 42 11.11 -3.50 5.80
C ASP A 42 11.63 -4.75 5.06
N ILE A 43 10.81 -5.31 4.15
CA ILE A 43 11.16 -6.50 3.35
C ILE A 43 12.24 -6.26 2.29
N ASP A 44 12.60 -5.02 2.00
CA ASP A 44 13.71 -4.66 1.11
C ASP A 44 14.90 -4.19 1.93
N PRO A 45 15.87 -5.09 2.27
CA PRO A 45 16.97 -4.75 3.16
C PRO A 45 17.98 -3.75 2.55
N GLN A 46 17.97 -3.56 1.23
CA GLN A 46 18.84 -2.58 0.58
C GLN A 46 18.33 -1.14 0.73
N ARG A 47 17.03 -0.97 0.94
CA ARG A 47 16.37 0.34 0.98
C ARG A 47 15.81 0.68 2.34
N SER A 48 15.58 -0.31 3.19
CA SER A 48 14.95 -0.17 4.50
C SER A 48 16.03 -0.04 5.58
N HIS A 49 15.92 0.98 6.43
CA HIS A 49 16.85 1.22 7.52
C HIS A 49 16.08 1.40 8.83
N ARG A 50 16.57 0.77 9.90
CA ARG A 50 15.91 0.78 11.21
C ARG A 50 15.78 2.19 11.77
N GLU A 51 16.77 3.03 11.59
CA GLU A 51 16.76 4.44 11.99
C GLU A 51 15.59 5.23 11.40
N PHE A 52 15.20 4.96 10.14
CA PHE A 52 14.03 5.59 9.54
C PHE A 52 12.73 5.07 10.14
N ALA A 53 12.66 3.80 10.53
CA ALA A 53 11.50 3.29 11.24
C ALA A 53 11.34 3.94 12.62
N GLU A 54 12.43 4.16 13.34
CA GLU A 54 12.44 4.86 14.63
C GLU A 54 11.97 6.32 14.48
N LEU A 55 12.44 7.03 13.44
CA LEU A 55 11.97 8.37 13.11
C LEU A 55 10.48 8.40 12.73
N ILE A 56 9.99 7.42 11.98
CA ILE A 56 8.56 7.29 11.65
C ILE A 56 7.73 7.13 12.94
N MET A 57 8.16 6.26 13.84
CA MET A 57 7.47 6.04 15.12
C MET A 57 7.50 7.28 16.02
N ASP A 58 8.60 8.01 16.04
CA ASP A 58 8.71 9.26 16.77
C ASP A 58 7.80 10.36 16.18
N ASP A 59 7.79 10.49 14.85
CA ASP A 59 6.92 11.44 14.16
C ASP A 59 5.43 11.14 14.40
N LEU A 60 5.02 9.86 14.40
CA LEU A 60 3.64 9.47 14.70
C LEU A 60 3.25 9.84 16.13
N ARG A 61 4.10 9.56 17.13
CA ARG A 61 3.83 9.93 18.53
C ARG A 61 3.74 11.44 18.70
N TRP A 62 4.65 12.17 18.07
CA TRP A 62 4.67 13.62 18.10
C TRP A 62 3.40 14.25 17.51
N LEU A 63 2.80 13.61 16.47
CA LEU A 63 1.53 14.00 15.87
C LEU A 63 0.30 13.54 16.67
N GLY A 64 0.48 12.80 17.80
CA GLY A 64 -0.62 12.22 18.56
C GLY A 64 -1.30 11.03 17.89
N LEU A 65 -0.64 10.40 16.91
CA LEU A 65 -1.13 9.21 16.21
C LEU A 65 -0.59 7.93 16.86
N GLU A 66 -1.13 7.60 18.03
CA GLU A 66 -0.73 6.41 18.77
C GLU A 66 -1.38 5.15 18.21
N TRP A 67 -0.59 4.07 18.13
CA TRP A 67 -1.06 2.75 17.69
C TRP A 67 -1.37 1.85 18.89
N ASP A 68 -2.33 0.95 18.71
CA ASP A 68 -2.77 0.02 19.77
C ASP A 68 -1.95 -1.25 19.80
N GLU A 69 -1.39 -1.68 18.65
CA GLU A 69 -0.66 -2.93 18.50
C GLU A 69 0.52 -2.76 17.54
N GLY A 70 1.62 -3.48 17.79
CA GLY A 70 2.87 -3.38 17.06
C GLY A 70 3.91 -2.50 17.79
N PRO A 71 5.00 -2.06 17.12
CA PRO A 71 5.25 -2.27 15.68
C PRO A 71 5.52 -3.74 15.33
N TYR A 72 4.93 -4.22 14.25
CA TYR A 72 5.28 -5.49 13.64
C TYR A 72 6.30 -5.27 12.52
N TRP A 73 7.30 -6.13 12.41
CA TRP A 73 8.38 -6.00 11.42
C TRP A 73 8.24 -7.09 10.37
N GLN A 74 8.16 -6.71 9.10
CA GLN A 74 8.03 -7.69 8.01
C GLN A 74 9.31 -8.51 7.80
N SER A 75 10.48 -7.94 8.07
CA SER A 75 11.76 -8.66 8.01
C SER A 75 11.86 -9.87 8.94
N GLU A 76 11.08 -9.89 10.02
CA GLU A 76 11.01 -10.99 11.01
C GLU A 76 10.05 -12.10 10.60
N ARG A 77 9.37 -12.00 9.46
CA ARG A 77 8.25 -12.87 9.07
C ARG A 77 8.52 -13.73 7.83
N GLY A 78 9.80 -13.85 7.45
CA GLY A 78 10.21 -14.58 6.25
C GLY A 78 9.69 -16.00 6.16
N ASP A 79 9.73 -16.77 7.25
CA ASP A 79 9.27 -18.16 7.29
C ASP A 79 7.74 -18.25 7.04
N ILE A 80 6.98 -17.26 7.49
CA ILE A 80 5.54 -17.18 7.25
C ILE A 80 5.27 -16.97 5.76
N TYR A 81 5.98 -16.05 5.12
CA TYR A 81 5.83 -15.81 3.69
C TYR A 81 6.28 -17.02 2.84
N GLU A 82 7.34 -17.72 3.25
CA GLU A 82 7.79 -18.95 2.59
C GLU A 82 6.68 -20.03 2.68
N HIS A 83 6.06 -20.20 3.83
CA HIS A 83 4.95 -21.12 4.01
C HIS A 83 3.81 -20.83 3.02
N TYR A 84 3.34 -19.57 2.92
CA TYR A 84 2.24 -19.22 2.04
C TYR A 84 2.63 -19.22 0.55
N LEU A 85 3.88 -18.92 0.22
CA LEU A 85 4.41 -19.12 -1.12
C LEU A 85 4.35 -20.60 -1.53
N LYS A 86 4.73 -21.50 -0.60
CA LYS A 86 4.65 -22.95 -0.82
C LYS A 86 3.20 -23.39 -1.02
N VAL A 87 2.24 -22.90 -0.24
CA VAL A 87 0.81 -23.19 -0.44
C VAL A 87 0.34 -22.81 -1.85
N LEU A 88 0.77 -21.66 -2.38
CA LEU A 88 0.46 -21.24 -3.74
C LEU A 88 1.14 -22.14 -4.80
N ALA A 89 2.39 -22.54 -4.54
CA ALA A 89 3.13 -23.41 -5.43
C ALA A 89 2.50 -24.82 -5.51
N ASP A 90 2.12 -25.39 -4.37
CA ASP A 90 1.46 -26.70 -4.28
C ASP A 90 0.09 -26.70 -5.00
N LYS A 91 -0.57 -25.55 -5.12
CA LYS A 91 -1.77 -25.33 -5.94
C LYS A 91 -1.49 -25.08 -7.43
N GLY A 92 -0.22 -25.05 -7.86
CA GLY A 92 0.16 -24.73 -9.23
C GLY A 92 -0.06 -23.26 -9.62
N MET A 93 -0.28 -22.37 -8.63
CA MET A 93 -0.61 -20.96 -8.85
C MET A 93 0.62 -20.08 -9.10
N THR A 94 1.82 -20.63 -9.01
CA THR A 94 3.06 -19.86 -9.21
C THR A 94 3.97 -20.50 -10.22
N TYR A 95 4.90 -19.72 -10.76
CA TYR A 95 5.95 -20.20 -11.66
C TYR A 95 7.18 -19.29 -11.65
N PRO A 96 8.37 -19.81 -12.00
CA PRO A 96 9.57 -19.01 -12.11
C PRO A 96 9.55 -18.12 -13.36
N CYS A 97 9.95 -16.85 -13.19
CA CYS A 97 10.08 -15.89 -14.27
C CYS A 97 11.54 -15.38 -14.37
N TYR A 98 12.14 -15.54 -15.53
CA TYR A 98 13.53 -15.18 -15.81
C TYR A 98 13.68 -13.85 -16.55
N CYS A 99 12.58 -13.23 -16.96
CA CYS A 99 12.58 -11.98 -17.70
C CYS A 99 13.28 -10.87 -16.93
N THR A 100 14.05 -10.06 -17.66
CA THR A 100 14.53 -8.77 -17.19
C THR A 100 13.44 -7.70 -17.38
N ARG A 101 13.65 -6.51 -16.79
CA ARG A 101 12.75 -5.37 -17.03
C ARG A 101 12.71 -4.97 -18.51
N ALA A 102 13.87 -5.04 -19.18
CA ALA A 102 13.97 -4.76 -20.62
C ALA A 102 13.15 -5.74 -21.45
N ASP A 103 13.23 -7.06 -21.14
CA ASP A 103 12.43 -8.08 -21.85
C ASP A 103 10.91 -7.80 -21.71
N ILE A 104 10.48 -7.39 -20.51
CA ILE A 104 9.08 -7.10 -20.26
C ILE A 104 8.63 -5.86 -21.04
N LEU A 105 9.43 -4.79 -21.03
CA LEU A 105 9.13 -3.57 -21.78
C LEU A 105 9.11 -3.80 -23.29
N ALA A 106 10.00 -4.67 -23.81
CA ALA A 106 10.05 -4.98 -25.24
C ALA A 106 8.81 -5.72 -25.78
N THR A 107 8.04 -6.37 -24.88
CA THR A 107 6.81 -7.09 -25.24
C THR A 107 5.54 -6.24 -25.12
N GLN A 108 5.66 -4.99 -24.66
CA GLN A 108 4.51 -4.08 -24.53
C GLN A 108 4.15 -3.43 -25.87
N ALA A 109 2.84 -3.30 -26.12
CA ALA A 109 2.35 -2.46 -27.21
C ALA A 109 2.59 -0.96 -26.90
N PRO A 110 2.92 -0.12 -27.88
CA PRO A 110 3.25 1.29 -27.66
C PRO A 110 2.08 2.20 -27.21
N HIS A 111 0.94 1.64 -26.85
CA HIS A 111 -0.30 2.37 -26.61
C HIS A 111 -0.84 2.35 -25.16
N GLU A 112 -0.09 1.83 -24.19
CA GLU A 112 -0.51 1.92 -22.79
C GLU A 112 -0.10 3.30 -22.24
N SER A 113 -1.06 4.21 -22.21
CA SER A 113 -0.89 5.65 -21.93
C SER A 113 -0.56 5.99 -20.46
N ASP A 114 -0.59 5.04 -19.55
CA ASP A 114 -0.37 5.25 -18.09
C ASP A 114 1.00 4.76 -17.58
N GLY A 115 1.87 4.29 -18.46
CA GLY A 115 3.23 3.83 -18.13
C GLY A 115 3.28 2.54 -17.33
N ARG A 116 2.17 1.82 -17.19
CA ARG A 116 2.13 0.53 -16.47
C ARG A 116 2.65 -0.59 -17.34
N VAL A 117 3.38 -1.49 -16.68
CA VAL A 117 3.97 -2.64 -17.31
C VAL A 117 3.14 -3.88 -16.97
N VAL A 118 2.24 -4.28 -17.89
CA VAL A 118 1.48 -5.53 -17.78
C VAL A 118 2.30 -6.68 -18.35
N TYR A 119 2.61 -7.66 -17.49
CA TYR A 119 3.39 -8.82 -17.92
C TYR A 119 2.54 -9.80 -18.74
N LYS A 120 2.96 -10.09 -19.96
CA LYS A 120 2.23 -10.92 -20.94
C LYS A 120 2.43 -12.45 -20.78
N GLY A 121 3.02 -12.90 -19.67
CA GLY A 121 3.13 -14.33 -19.39
C GLY A 121 4.26 -15.07 -20.12
N THR A 122 5.29 -14.39 -20.64
CA THR A 122 6.40 -15.00 -21.43
C THR A 122 7.00 -16.26 -20.80
N CYS A 123 7.12 -16.33 -19.47
CA CYS A 123 7.66 -17.51 -18.79
C CYS A 123 6.56 -18.45 -18.23
N ARG A 124 5.28 -18.12 -18.41
CA ARG A 124 4.15 -18.80 -17.75
C ARG A 124 4.07 -20.30 -18.04
N ASN A 125 4.39 -20.68 -19.28
CA ASN A 125 4.27 -22.06 -19.77
C ASN A 125 5.60 -22.64 -20.23
N LEU A 126 6.72 -22.10 -19.74
CA LEU A 126 8.04 -22.66 -20.03
C LEU A 126 8.19 -24.04 -19.38
N PRO A 127 8.79 -25.03 -20.08
CA PRO A 127 9.16 -26.29 -19.47
C PRO A 127 10.06 -26.07 -18.23
N PRO A 128 9.92 -26.90 -17.17
CA PRO A 128 10.64 -26.70 -15.91
C PRO A 128 12.17 -26.52 -16.05
N ASP A 129 12.80 -27.21 -17.00
CA ASP A 129 14.24 -27.19 -17.19
C ASP A 129 14.70 -26.28 -18.34
N SER A 130 13.82 -25.47 -18.92
CA SER A 130 14.12 -24.65 -20.09
C SER A 130 15.07 -23.49 -19.82
N ARG A 131 15.18 -23.04 -18.58
CA ARG A 131 16.09 -21.97 -18.16
C ARG A 131 16.66 -22.25 -16.77
N ARG A 132 17.88 -21.78 -16.53
CA ARG A 132 18.60 -21.91 -15.25
C ARG A 132 19.01 -20.54 -14.73
N GLY A 133 19.16 -20.44 -13.42
CA GLY A 133 19.61 -19.23 -12.73
C GLY A 133 18.54 -18.62 -11.83
N PRO A 134 18.86 -17.47 -11.21
CA PRO A 134 17.91 -16.80 -10.31
C PRO A 134 16.66 -16.36 -11.07
N ALA A 135 15.50 -16.64 -10.49
CA ALA A 135 14.20 -16.29 -11.05
C ALA A 135 13.35 -15.50 -10.04
N ALA A 136 12.53 -14.59 -10.52
CA ALA A 136 11.41 -14.09 -9.73
C ALA A 136 10.30 -15.15 -9.73
N ILE A 137 9.50 -15.21 -8.68
CA ILE A 137 8.30 -16.05 -8.65
C ILE A 137 7.10 -15.16 -8.92
N ARG A 138 6.30 -15.55 -9.93
CA ARG A 138 5.05 -14.88 -10.27
C ARG A 138 3.83 -15.70 -9.87
N MET A 139 2.81 -14.99 -9.43
CA MET A 139 1.45 -15.50 -9.27
C MET A 139 0.77 -15.53 -10.66
N ARG A 140 0.13 -16.66 -10.97
CA ARG A 140 -0.75 -16.77 -12.16
C ARG A 140 -2.05 -16.03 -11.89
N VAL A 141 -2.44 -15.13 -12.78
CA VAL A 141 -3.82 -14.62 -12.84
C VAL A 141 -4.68 -15.55 -13.71
N PRO A 142 -6.01 -15.50 -13.61
CA PRO A 142 -6.90 -16.28 -14.48
C PRO A 142 -6.66 -15.99 -15.97
N GLU A 143 -7.19 -16.84 -16.84
CA GLU A 143 -7.16 -16.60 -18.28
C GLU A 143 -8.10 -15.43 -18.67
N GLU A 144 -7.97 -14.96 -19.90
CA GLU A 144 -8.75 -13.82 -20.41
C GLU A 144 -10.27 -14.07 -20.25
N GLY A 145 -10.95 -13.11 -19.68
CA GLY A 145 -12.39 -13.18 -19.38
C GLY A 145 -12.78 -13.85 -18.06
N GLU A 146 -11.84 -14.53 -17.39
CA GLU A 146 -12.08 -15.20 -16.10
C GLU A 146 -11.51 -14.41 -14.91
N GLY A 147 -10.73 -13.38 -15.19
CA GLY A 147 -9.96 -12.59 -14.20
C GLY A 147 -10.68 -11.36 -13.65
N ILE A 148 -12.00 -11.25 -13.81
CA ILE A 148 -12.75 -10.07 -13.38
C ILE A 148 -12.91 -10.08 -11.85
N VAL A 149 -12.33 -9.08 -11.19
CA VAL A 149 -12.49 -8.83 -9.77
C VAL A 149 -13.34 -7.59 -9.56
N THR A 150 -14.43 -7.74 -8.82
CA THR A 150 -15.32 -6.65 -8.42
C THR A 150 -15.23 -6.45 -6.92
N PHE A 151 -15.15 -5.20 -6.48
CA PHE A 151 -15.20 -4.83 -5.07
C PHE A 151 -15.75 -3.41 -4.92
N THR A 152 -16.18 -3.05 -3.74
CA THR A 152 -16.58 -1.68 -3.43
C THR A 152 -15.49 -1.02 -2.60
N ASP A 153 -14.84 -0.01 -3.15
CA ASP A 153 -13.95 0.86 -2.39
C ASP A 153 -14.77 1.80 -1.51
N GLY A 154 -14.34 2.00 -0.27
CA GLY A 154 -15.08 2.79 0.71
C GLY A 154 -15.14 4.28 0.38
N HIS A 155 -14.32 4.77 -0.54
CA HIS A 155 -14.30 6.17 -0.97
C HIS A 155 -14.60 6.35 -2.45
N TYR A 156 -14.00 5.52 -3.32
CA TYR A 156 -14.19 5.59 -4.79
C TYR A 156 -15.36 4.75 -5.31
N GLY A 157 -16.08 4.04 -4.43
CA GLY A 157 -17.26 3.27 -4.81
C GLY A 157 -16.94 1.98 -5.59
N PRO A 158 -17.88 1.48 -6.41
CA PRO A 158 -17.73 0.22 -7.12
C PRO A 158 -16.55 0.22 -8.08
N GLN A 159 -15.74 -0.83 -8.03
CA GLN A 159 -14.58 -1.06 -8.89
C GLN A 159 -14.74 -2.40 -9.60
N THR A 160 -14.38 -2.43 -10.88
CA THR A 160 -14.33 -3.65 -11.69
C THR A 160 -13.03 -3.66 -12.46
N VAL A 161 -12.20 -4.66 -12.24
CA VAL A 161 -10.87 -4.79 -12.84
C VAL A 161 -10.70 -6.18 -13.42
N ASP A 162 -10.30 -6.26 -14.66
CA ASP A 162 -9.83 -7.51 -15.26
C ASP A 162 -8.34 -7.67 -14.98
N LEU A 163 -8.00 -8.64 -14.14
CA LEU A 163 -6.61 -8.92 -13.75
C LEU A 163 -5.73 -9.25 -14.94
N THR A 164 -6.26 -9.94 -15.93
CA THR A 164 -5.49 -10.42 -17.08
C THR A 164 -5.01 -9.27 -17.95
N SER A 165 -5.91 -8.36 -18.30
CA SER A 165 -5.60 -7.23 -19.18
C SER A 165 -4.97 -6.04 -18.46
N GLN A 166 -5.33 -5.80 -17.19
CA GLN A 166 -4.91 -4.60 -16.46
C GLN A 166 -3.75 -4.82 -15.49
N CYS A 167 -3.50 -6.06 -15.04
CA CYS A 167 -2.46 -6.37 -14.06
C CYS A 167 -1.41 -7.36 -14.59
N GLY A 168 -1.84 -8.41 -15.27
CA GLY A 168 -0.99 -9.54 -15.66
C GLY A 168 -0.49 -10.35 -14.45
N ASP A 169 0.29 -11.39 -14.70
CA ASP A 169 0.91 -12.19 -13.65
C ASP A 169 1.88 -11.34 -12.85
N PHE A 170 1.68 -11.25 -11.55
CA PHE A 170 2.43 -10.35 -10.69
C PHE A 170 3.46 -11.08 -9.81
N ILE A 171 4.50 -10.37 -9.40
CA ILE A 171 5.60 -10.93 -8.61
C ILE A 171 5.15 -11.14 -7.15
N VAL A 172 5.41 -12.33 -6.61
CA VAL A 172 5.23 -12.69 -5.19
C VAL A 172 6.57 -12.91 -4.47
N ARG A 173 7.65 -13.22 -5.21
CA ARG A 173 9.03 -13.20 -4.72
C ARG A 173 9.95 -12.62 -5.78
N ARG A 174 10.83 -11.71 -5.39
CA ARG A 174 11.78 -11.04 -6.30
C ARG A 174 12.93 -11.98 -6.69
N LYS A 175 13.58 -11.65 -7.80
CA LYS A 175 14.73 -12.40 -8.33
C LYS A 175 15.97 -12.38 -7.38
N ASP A 176 16.10 -11.34 -6.58
CA ASP A 176 17.15 -11.19 -5.57
C ASP A 176 16.84 -11.93 -4.25
N GLY A 177 15.71 -12.65 -4.20
CA GLY A 177 15.25 -13.40 -3.04
C GLY A 177 14.40 -12.60 -2.05
N ALA A 178 14.30 -11.27 -2.19
CA ALA A 178 13.42 -10.47 -1.34
C ALA A 178 11.95 -10.78 -1.59
N TRP A 179 11.13 -10.64 -0.55
CA TRP A 179 9.68 -10.81 -0.65
C TRP A 179 9.07 -9.67 -1.45
N ALA A 180 8.05 -9.98 -2.22
CA ALA A 180 7.29 -8.96 -2.94
C ALA A 180 6.17 -8.41 -2.06
N TYR A 181 5.90 -7.12 -2.21
CA TYR A 181 4.86 -6.38 -1.50
C TYR A 181 3.50 -7.11 -1.50
N GLN A 182 3.07 -7.62 -2.66
CA GLN A 182 1.74 -8.23 -2.80
C GLN A 182 1.56 -9.45 -1.88
N LEU A 183 2.55 -10.34 -1.78
CA LEU A 183 2.47 -11.51 -0.89
C LEU A 183 2.53 -11.09 0.58
N ALA A 184 3.53 -10.28 0.94
CA ALA A 184 3.76 -9.91 2.32
C ALA A 184 2.56 -9.16 2.92
N VAL A 185 2.00 -8.17 2.21
CA VAL A 185 0.87 -7.38 2.72
C VAL A 185 -0.40 -8.22 2.88
N VAL A 186 -0.70 -9.13 1.94
CA VAL A 186 -1.89 -9.97 2.01
C VAL A 186 -1.81 -10.96 3.17
N VAL A 187 -0.67 -11.61 3.33
CA VAL A 187 -0.45 -12.56 4.44
C VAL A 187 -0.52 -11.85 5.79
N ASP A 188 0.13 -10.70 5.90
CA ASP A 188 0.15 -9.94 7.15
C ASP A 188 -1.20 -9.36 7.51
N ASP A 189 -1.90 -8.73 6.57
CA ASP A 189 -3.22 -8.17 6.82
C ASP A 189 -4.19 -9.27 7.29
N ALA A 190 -4.13 -10.47 6.69
CA ALA A 190 -4.94 -11.61 7.10
C ALA A 190 -4.58 -12.12 8.50
N LEU A 191 -3.30 -12.40 8.77
CA LEU A 191 -2.85 -12.98 10.04
C LEU A 191 -2.92 -12.00 11.21
N MET A 192 -2.80 -10.70 10.96
CA MET A 192 -2.99 -9.66 11.96
C MET A 192 -4.48 -9.29 12.14
N GLY A 193 -5.39 -9.93 11.39
CA GLY A 193 -6.83 -9.70 11.49
C GLY A 193 -7.24 -8.30 11.05
N VAL A 194 -6.52 -7.69 10.10
CA VAL A 194 -6.87 -6.39 9.53
C VAL A 194 -8.19 -6.51 8.77
N THR A 195 -9.13 -5.64 9.10
CA THR A 195 -10.46 -5.62 8.49
C THR A 195 -10.67 -4.41 7.57
N GLU A 196 -9.83 -3.37 7.73
CA GLU A 196 -9.92 -2.13 6.96
C GLU A 196 -8.53 -1.66 6.54
N VAL A 197 -8.38 -1.34 5.27
CA VAL A 197 -7.14 -0.87 4.67
C VAL A 197 -7.35 0.51 4.07
N VAL A 198 -6.89 1.54 4.78
CA VAL A 198 -6.84 2.91 4.26
C VAL A 198 -5.45 3.18 3.67
N ARG A 199 -5.40 3.69 2.43
CA ARG A 199 -4.14 4.01 1.73
C ARG A 199 -4.35 4.95 0.53
N GLY A 200 -3.29 5.45 -0.07
CA GLY A 200 -3.37 6.32 -1.25
C GLY A 200 -3.99 5.64 -2.48
N ARG A 201 -4.73 6.41 -3.28
CA ARG A 201 -5.40 5.92 -4.51
C ARG A 201 -4.44 5.39 -5.57
N ASP A 202 -3.16 5.73 -5.50
CA ASP A 202 -2.12 5.18 -6.36
C ASP A 202 -1.96 3.65 -6.20
N LEU A 203 -2.47 3.08 -5.11
CA LEU A 203 -2.53 1.65 -4.86
C LEU A 203 -3.90 1.00 -5.18
N LEU A 204 -4.84 1.74 -5.77
CA LEU A 204 -6.19 1.23 -6.06
C LEU A 204 -6.16 -0.04 -6.91
N LEU A 205 -5.32 -0.09 -7.95
CA LEU A 205 -5.15 -1.26 -8.81
C LEU A 205 -4.32 -2.41 -8.19
N SER A 206 -3.72 -2.19 -7.03
CA SER A 206 -3.14 -3.29 -6.24
C SER A 206 -4.22 -4.09 -5.51
N SER A 207 -5.37 -3.48 -5.22
CA SER A 207 -6.45 -4.12 -4.45
C SER A 207 -7.02 -5.36 -5.13
N PRO A 208 -7.36 -5.38 -6.43
CA PRO A 208 -7.85 -6.60 -7.07
C PRO A 208 -6.81 -7.72 -7.09
N GLN A 209 -5.51 -7.42 -7.22
CA GLN A 209 -4.45 -8.43 -7.10
C GLN A 209 -4.41 -9.03 -5.69
N GLN A 210 -4.56 -8.19 -4.66
CA GLN A 210 -4.56 -8.60 -3.26
C GLN A 210 -5.83 -9.38 -2.89
N ILE A 211 -6.99 -8.98 -3.40
CA ILE A 211 -8.26 -9.71 -3.24
C ILE A 211 -8.15 -11.11 -3.87
N TYR A 212 -7.64 -11.19 -5.09
CA TYR A 212 -7.43 -12.47 -5.76
C TYR A 212 -6.45 -13.36 -4.99
N LEU A 213 -5.30 -12.82 -4.59
CA LEU A 213 -4.30 -13.57 -3.83
C LEU A 213 -4.85 -14.04 -2.48
N ALA A 214 -5.58 -13.20 -1.75
CA ALA A 214 -6.23 -13.57 -0.50
C ALA A 214 -7.21 -14.75 -0.70
N GLY A 215 -8.03 -14.68 -1.74
CA GLY A 215 -8.96 -15.77 -2.11
C GLY A 215 -8.24 -17.08 -2.38
N GLN A 216 -7.10 -17.07 -3.09
CA GLN A 216 -6.31 -18.27 -3.37
C GLN A 216 -5.67 -18.86 -2.09
N LEU A 217 -5.38 -18.03 -1.12
CA LEU A 217 -4.87 -18.45 0.20
C LEU A 217 -5.99 -18.82 1.21
N GLY A 218 -7.27 -18.65 0.84
CA GLY A 218 -8.40 -18.89 1.73
C GLY A 218 -8.59 -17.79 2.79
N PHE A 219 -8.03 -16.61 2.57
CA PHE A 219 -8.17 -15.47 3.45
C PHE A 219 -9.38 -14.62 3.08
N ARG A 220 -9.95 -13.96 4.08
CA ARG A 220 -10.93 -12.89 3.88
C ARG A 220 -10.19 -11.61 3.55
N SER A 221 -10.57 -10.95 2.45
CA SER A 221 -10.04 -9.63 2.12
C SER A 221 -10.55 -8.55 3.07
N PRO A 222 -9.72 -7.57 3.43
CA PRO A 222 -10.17 -6.40 4.17
C PRO A 222 -11.07 -5.51 3.30
N HIS A 223 -11.78 -4.59 3.93
CA HIS A 223 -12.43 -3.49 3.25
C HIS A 223 -11.37 -2.45 2.85
N PHE A 224 -11.27 -2.14 1.57
CA PHE A 224 -10.33 -1.14 1.04
C PHE A 224 -10.99 0.23 0.98
N ILE A 225 -10.25 1.25 1.41
CA ILE A 225 -10.63 2.66 1.32
C ILE A 225 -9.41 3.41 0.79
N HIS A 226 -9.49 3.93 -0.41
CA HIS A 226 -8.41 4.71 -0.99
C HIS A 226 -8.69 6.20 -0.80
N HIS A 227 -7.68 6.95 -0.36
CA HIS A 227 -7.77 8.40 -0.23
C HIS A 227 -7.10 9.11 -1.41
N PRO A 228 -7.50 10.36 -1.73
CA PRO A 228 -6.84 11.17 -2.74
C PRO A 228 -5.39 11.46 -2.37
N LEU A 229 -4.56 11.76 -3.35
CA LEU A 229 -3.16 12.12 -3.12
C LEU A 229 -3.05 13.61 -2.81
N LEU A 230 -2.06 13.97 -1.99
CA LEU A 230 -1.63 15.35 -1.87
C LEU A 230 -0.68 15.68 -3.02
N CYS A 231 -0.99 16.76 -3.73
CA CYS A 231 -0.23 17.27 -4.87
C CYS A 231 0.24 18.69 -4.62
N ASN A 232 1.31 19.09 -5.27
CA ASN A 232 1.73 20.49 -5.32
C ASN A 232 0.83 21.29 -6.30
N GLU A 233 1.03 22.62 -6.37
CA GLU A 233 0.28 23.50 -7.27
C GLU A 233 0.38 23.10 -8.77
N ALA A 234 1.45 22.38 -9.15
CA ALA A 234 1.62 21.85 -10.50
C ALA A 234 0.88 20.50 -10.73
N GLY A 235 0.09 20.02 -9.77
CA GLY A 235 -0.61 18.75 -9.83
C GLY A 235 0.28 17.51 -9.68
N GLN A 236 1.53 17.68 -9.28
CA GLN A 236 2.45 16.57 -9.06
C GLN A 236 2.33 16.06 -7.64
N ARG A 237 2.23 14.75 -7.48
CA ARG A 237 2.20 14.10 -6.17
C ARG A 237 3.38 14.55 -5.31
N LEU A 238 3.10 14.93 -4.06
CA LEU A 238 4.14 15.20 -3.07
C LEU A 238 5.00 13.96 -2.86
N SER A 239 6.30 14.13 -2.93
CA SER A 239 7.25 13.03 -2.88
C SER A 239 8.44 13.37 -1.99
N LYS A 240 9.29 12.37 -1.71
CA LYS A 240 10.55 12.56 -0.96
C LYS A 240 11.53 13.58 -1.59
N ARG A 241 11.28 14.03 -2.82
CA ARG A 241 12.09 15.08 -3.48
C ARG A 241 11.72 16.47 -2.97
N ASP A 242 10.53 16.63 -2.43
CA ASP A 242 10.02 17.88 -1.85
C ASP A 242 10.51 17.99 -0.39
N ARG A 243 11.82 18.20 -0.20
CA ARG A 243 12.51 18.22 1.11
C ARG A 243 11.91 19.20 2.11
N SER A 244 11.29 20.28 1.64
CA SER A 244 10.60 21.26 2.50
C SER A 244 9.35 20.72 3.19
N LEU A 245 8.83 19.58 2.74
CA LEU A 245 7.63 18.91 3.24
C LEU A 245 7.95 17.56 3.92
N ASP A 246 9.22 17.30 4.23
CA ASP A 246 9.58 16.19 5.11
C ASP A 246 9.37 16.56 6.59
N MET A 247 9.20 15.54 7.43
CA MET A 247 8.91 15.76 8.85
C MET A 247 10.05 16.46 9.62
N ALA A 248 11.31 16.41 9.14
CA ALA A 248 12.38 17.18 9.77
C ALA A 248 12.12 18.67 9.61
N ALA A 249 11.93 19.13 8.37
CA ALA A 249 11.68 20.53 8.06
C ALA A 249 10.34 21.03 8.63
N LEU A 250 9.32 20.17 8.66
CA LEU A 250 8.00 20.55 9.20
C LEU A 250 8.05 20.77 10.72
N ARG A 251 8.71 19.90 11.48
CA ARG A 251 8.83 20.03 12.95
C ARG A 251 9.67 21.23 13.41
N GLU A 252 10.53 21.76 12.54
CA GLU A 252 11.27 23.02 12.82
C GLU A 252 10.38 24.26 12.71
N ARG A 253 9.25 24.15 11.99
CA ARG A 253 8.43 25.30 11.59
C ARG A 253 7.03 25.32 12.19
N TYR A 254 6.50 24.16 12.55
CA TYR A 254 5.11 23.97 12.94
C TYR A 254 4.99 23.09 14.17
N ALA A 255 4.00 23.38 15.01
CA ALA A 255 3.53 22.46 16.04
C ALA A 255 2.73 21.29 15.43
N PRO A 256 2.58 20.16 16.12
CA PRO A 256 1.85 19.00 15.59
C PRO A 256 0.39 19.32 15.23
N GLU A 257 -0.28 20.15 16.05
CA GLU A 257 -1.67 20.56 15.84
C GLU A 257 -1.82 21.46 14.60
N GLU A 258 -0.81 22.24 14.25
CA GLU A 258 -0.81 23.06 13.04
C GLU A 258 -0.72 22.17 11.79
N ILE A 259 0.14 21.14 11.80
CA ILE A 259 0.23 20.17 10.68
C ILE A 259 -1.07 19.41 10.53
N VAL A 260 -1.66 18.93 11.64
CA VAL A 260 -2.96 18.24 11.61
C VAL A 260 -4.04 19.18 11.09
N GLY A 261 -4.05 20.45 11.50
CA GLY A 261 -5.00 21.47 11.04
C GLY A 261 -4.93 21.72 9.54
N MET A 262 -3.72 21.89 8.99
CA MET A 262 -3.50 22.04 7.56
C MET A 262 -3.98 20.82 6.77
N LEU A 263 -3.69 19.60 7.24
CA LEU A 263 -4.16 18.36 6.61
C LEU A 263 -5.66 18.18 6.72
N ALA A 264 -6.26 18.55 7.85
CA ALA A 264 -7.69 18.50 8.06
C ALA A 264 -8.44 19.45 7.13
N ARG A 265 -7.92 20.67 6.90
CA ARG A 265 -8.47 21.59 5.91
C ARG A 265 -8.35 21.03 4.50
N ALA A 266 -7.17 20.55 4.12
CA ALA A 266 -6.96 19.95 2.79
C ALA A 266 -7.94 18.79 2.55
N ALA A 267 -8.25 17.99 3.58
CA ALA A 267 -9.22 16.90 3.53
C ALA A 267 -10.71 17.35 3.60
N GLY A 268 -10.99 18.65 3.73
CA GLY A 268 -12.37 19.15 3.91
C GLY A 268 -12.99 18.80 5.27
N LEU A 269 -12.21 18.40 6.25
CA LEU A 269 -12.67 18.06 7.61
C LEU A 269 -12.89 19.30 8.47
N GLN A 270 -12.20 20.41 8.16
CA GLN A 270 -12.42 21.72 8.74
C GLN A 270 -12.26 22.84 7.69
N ALA A 271 -12.79 24.04 8.00
CA ALA A 271 -12.85 25.15 7.04
C ALA A 271 -11.55 25.97 6.97
N THR A 272 -10.70 25.92 8.00
CA THR A 272 -9.49 26.73 8.13
C THR A 272 -8.29 25.86 8.54
N ASP A 273 -7.09 26.42 8.50
CA ASP A 273 -5.86 25.76 9.00
C ASP A 273 -5.70 25.86 10.53
N ALA A 274 -6.79 26.15 11.27
CA ALA A 274 -6.71 26.29 12.73
C ALA A 274 -6.08 25.05 13.36
N PRO A 275 -5.13 25.20 14.28
CA PRO A 275 -4.50 24.09 14.97
C PRO A 275 -5.52 23.20 15.65
N ILE A 276 -5.39 21.89 15.47
CA ILE A 276 -6.31 20.89 16.04
C ILE A 276 -5.57 19.58 16.25
N THR A 277 -5.89 18.84 17.32
CA THR A 277 -5.34 17.50 17.53
C THR A 277 -6.07 16.45 16.65
N ALA A 278 -5.41 15.33 16.35
CA ALA A 278 -6.06 14.23 15.65
C ALA A 278 -7.28 13.69 16.43
N ALA A 279 -7.21 13.69 17.77
CA ALA A 279 -8.30 13.25 18.63
C ALA A 279 -9.54 14.17 18.52
N ASP A 280 -9.33 15.48 18.44
CA ASP A 280 -10.42 16.46 18.33
C ASP A 280 -11.09 16.42 16.93
N LEU A 281 -10.43 15.83 15.93
CA LEU A 281 -11.03 15.61 14.61
C LEU A 281 -12.01 14.42 14.57
N LEU A 282 -11.92 13.46 15.51
CA LEU A 282 -12.74 12.24 15.48
C LEU A 282 -14.25 12.50 15.34
N PRO A 283 -14.88 13.45 16.08
CA PRO A 283 -16.31 13.72 15.94
C PRO A 283 -16.70 14.29 14.57
N ALA A 284 -15.75 14.98 13.91
CA ALA A 284 -15.98 15.63 12.62
C ALA A 284 -15.64 14.72 11.44
N PHE A 285 -14.96 13.61 11.66
CA PHE A 285 -14.45 12.74 10.60
C PHE A 285 -15.58 12.03 9.84
N SER A 286 -15.54 12.14 8.53
CA SER A 286 -16.41 11.37 7.62
C SER A 286 -15.76 11.29 6.24
N TRP A 287 -15.70 10.10 5.66
CA TRP A 287 -15.25 9.90 4.28
C TRP A 287 -16.08 10.69 3.27
N LYS A 288 -17.34 11.01 3.56
CA LYS A 288 -18.22 11.82 2.68
C LYS A 288 -17.78 13.28 2.54
N LYS A 289 -16.96 13.78 3.44
CA LYS A 289 -16.42 15.15 3.38
C LYS A 289 -15.16 15.27 2.53
N ILE A 290 -14.47 14.16 2.34
CA ILE A 290 -13.21 14.11 1.59
C ILE A 290 -13.55 13.99 0.11
N GLU A 291 -12.99 14.86 -0.72
CA GLU A 291 -13.18 14.79 -2.16
C GLU A 291 -12.44 13.60 -2.77
N THR A 292 -12.93 13.11 -3.92
CA THR A 292 -12.29 12.00 -4.65
C THR A 292 -11.15 12.49 -5.57
N ALA A 293 -11.14 13.78 -5.91
CA ALA A 293 -10.05 14.41 -6.67
C ALA A 293 -8.79 14.54 -5.80
N ASP A 294 -7.61 14.55 -6.43
CA ASP A 294 -6.37 14.85 -5.72
C ASP A 294 -6.40 16.26 -5.13
N LEU A 295 -5.82 16.40 -3.96
CA LEU A 295 -5.87 17.61 -3.15
C LEU A 295 -4.61 18.44 -3.38
N THR A 296 -4.78 19.71 -3.70
CA THR A 296 -3.66 20.67 -3.78
C THR A 296 -3.28 21.14 -2.40
N PHE A 297 -1.97 21.13 -2.10
CA PHE A 297 -1.41 21.51 -0.81
C PHE A 297 -0.29 22.54 -0.97
#